data_69cd3e3af14db9b87258132916d41c20
#
_entry.id   69cd3e3af14db9b87258132916d41c20
#
_cell.length_a   1.000
_cell.length_b   1.000
_cell.length_c   1.000
_cell.angle_alpha   90.00
_cell.angle_beta   90.00
_cell.angle_gamma   90.00
#
_symmetry.space_group_name_H-M   'P 1'
#
loop_
_entity.id
_entity.type
_entity.pdbx_description
1 polymer ?
#
loop_
_entity_poly.entity_id
_entity_poly.type
_entity_poly.pdbx_seq_one_letter_code
_entity_poly.pdbx_strand_id
1 'polypeptide(L)'
;MPHSVLLVDDEKNILLTLSQALQLAGYQTELAGTGKLGLEVALARPVDAILLDVQLPDLDGLSVLEQLLQARPGLPVLMMSGHGTIETAVKATRLGARDFLEKPIGRDRLLVALRNALELKDVVEELESLRAESGRYEMVGQGPAMQRLYHLVQRAAPSEGRVLVTGENGTGKELVARALHRNSRRGSGPFVRVNCAAVPHELIESELFGHEKGAFTGALALRRGKFELASGGTLFLDEVGDMPPTMQAKLLRVLQESELERVGGTETLKVDVRVVAATNRDLEAEVAEGRFREDLYYRLAVVQIRTPPLREHREDLPDLISAFLDEACHRNGRRPLRLTPEAVAVLSAHDYPGNVRELRNLVERLAILCEGPQVSGDEARELLPRPRPVRGQGSPPSPTGEQKTAAALRPVGEKPFRDLVDDAEREIILRTLAFTRDNATEAARLLDLERGHFYKKMKALGIRRPRAQTPDAAGADSGPDEGAGSPESI
;
A
#
# COMPACT_ATOMS: atom_id res chain seq x y z
N MET A 1 -30.16 -6.81 -10.29
CA MET A 1 -31.63 -6.49 -10.36
C MET A 1 -31.93 -5.97 -11.74
N PRO A 2 -33.15 -6.07 -12.29
CA PRO A 2 -33.48 -5.48 -13.59
C PRO A 2 -33.34 -3.95 -13.49
N HIS A 3 -32.68 -3.31 -14.47
CA HIS A 3 -32.58 -1.85 -14.55
C HIS A 3 -33.94 -1.19 -14.76
N SER A 4 -34.16 -0.05 -14.09
CA SER A 4 -35.36 0.76 -14.21
C SER A 4 -35.12 1.94 -15.16
N VAL A 5 -35.98 2.05 -16.18
CA VAL A 5 -35.89 3.09 -17.22
C VAL A 5 -37.14 3.98 -17.19
N LEU A 6 -36.91 5.29 -17.04
CA LEU A 6 -37.98 6.27 -17.12
C LEU A 6 -38.17 6.74 -18.57
N LEU A 7 -39.41 6.67 -19.07
CA LEU A 7 -39.81 7.16 -20.38
C LEU A 7 -40.64 8.45 -20.19
N VAL A 8 -40.18 9.54 -20.82
CA VAL A 8 -40.79 10.87 -20.74
C VAL A 8 -41.17 11.30 -22.16
N ASP A 9 -42.43 11.26 -22.50
CA ASP A 9 -42.97 11.60 -23.83
C ASP A 9 -44.49 11.92 -23.67
N ASP A 10 -45.01 12.87 -24.43
CA ASP A 10 -46.42 13.23 -24.37
C ASP A 10 -47.29 12.30 -25.24
N GLU A 11 -46.69 11.57 -26.16
CA GLU A 11 -47.39 10.62 -27.02
C GLU A 11 -47.57 9.26 -26.34
N LYS A 12 -48.76 8.97 -25.87
CA LYS A 12 -49.11 7.69 -25.18
C LYS A 12 -48.73 6.45 -25.99
N ASN A 13 -48.88 6.50 -27.32
CA ASN A 13 -48.55 5.36 -28.18
C ASN A 13 -47.06 5.08 -28.19
N ILE A 14 -46.21 6.11 -28.18
CA ILE A 14 -44.75 5.99 -28.09
C ILE A 14 -44.37 5.40 -26.74
N LEU A 15 -44.90 5.96 -25.65
CA LEU A 15 -44.66 5.44 -24.30
C LEU A 15 -44.99 3.95 -24.18
N LEU A 16 -46.15 3.53 -24.69
CA LEU A 16 -46.57 2.12 -24.63
C LEU A 16 -45.67 1.22 -25.48
N THR A 17 -45.35 1.64 -26.70
CA THR A 17 -44.54 0.85 -27.63
C THR A 17 -43.12 0.67 -27.10
N LEU A 18 -42.48 1.76 -26.64
CA LEU A 18 -41.15 1.71 -26.07
C LEU A 18 -41.08 0.94 -24.75
N SER A 19 -42.12 1.12 -23.88
CA SER A 19 -42.27 0.36 -22.65
C SER A 19 -42.35 -1.15 -22.91
N GLN A 20 -43.21 -1.58 -23.84
CA GLN A 20 -43.30 -3.00 -24.22
C GLN A 20 -41.99 -3.55 -24.77
N ALA A 21 -41.30 -2.79 -25.62
CA ALA A 21 -40.00 -3.19 -26.16
C ALA A 21 -38.94 -3.38 -25.09
N LEU A 22 -38.91 -2.48 -24.09
CA LEU A 22 -37.97 -2.54 -22.98
C LEU A 22 -38.35 -3.66 -21.97
N GLN A 23 -39.59 -3.85 -21.65
CA GLN A 23 -40.05 -4.93 -20.78
C GLN A 23 -39.77 -6.32 -21.36
N LEU A 24 -39.96 -6.51 -22.67
CA LEU A 24 -39.57 -7.73 -23.37
C LEU A 24 -38.08 -8.00 -23.37
N ALA A 25 -37.25 -6.93 -23.20
CA ALA A 25 -35.83 -7.03 -23.04
C ALA A 25 -35.33 -7.15 -21.57
N GLY A 26 -36.29 -7.22 -20.61
CA GLY A 26 -35.99 -7.44 -19.19
C GLY A 26 -35.80 -6.17 -18.35
N TYR A 27 -36.12 -4.99 -18.91
CA TYR A 27 -36.04 -3.72 -18.16
C TYR A 27 -37.39 -3.45 -17.45
N GLN A 28 -37.31 -2.77 -16.30
CA GLN A 28 -38.50 -2.16 -15.67
C GLN A 28 -38.71 -0.78 -16.26
N THR A 29 -39.96 -0.34 -16.41
CA THR A 29 -40.28 0.95 -17.04
C THR A 29 -41.21 1.78 -16.18
N GLU A 30 -40.89 3.06 -16.01
CA GLU A 30 -41.74 4.11 -15.46
C GLU A 30 -42.13 5.06 -16.60
N LEU A 31 -43.34 5.60 -16.55
CA LEU A 31 -43.91 6.42 -17.64
C LEU A 31 -44.26 7.81 -17.12
N ALA A 32 -43.88 8.85 -17.84
CA ALA A 32 -44.27 10.22 -17.56
C ALA A 32 -44.73 10.90 -18.88
N GLY A 33 -45.92 11.51 -18.89
CA GLY A 33 -46.46 12.21 -20.05
C GLY A 33 -46.11 13.71 -20.09
N THR A 34 -45.33 14.23 -19.15
CA THR A 34 -44.92 15.64 -19.07
C THR A 34 -43.54 15.77 -18.48
N GLY A 35 -42.86 16.88 -18.77
CA GLY A 35 -41.52 17.17 -18.24
C GLY A 35 -41.48 17.30 -16.70
N LYS A 36 -42.48 17.94 -16.11
CA LYS A 36 -42.62 18.08 -14.65
C LYS A 36 -42.77 16.73 -13.96
N LEU A 37 -43.65 15.87 -14.49
CA LEU A 37 -43.85 14.52 -13.95
C LEU A 37 -42.58 13.69 -14.12
N GLY A 38 -41.85 13.82 -15.24
CA GLY A 38 -40.57 13.18 -15.48
C GLY A 38 -39.52 13.58 -14.45
N LEU A 39 -39.40 14.86 -14.14
CA LEU A 39 -38.50 15.36 -13.09
C LEU A 39 -38.89 14.82 -11.71
N GLU A 40 -40.20 14.86 -11.37
CA GLU A 40 -40.69 14.39 -10.08
C GLU A 40 -40.39 12.88 -9.88
N VAL A 41 -40.68 12.05 -10.88
CA VAL A 41 -40.41 10.61 -10.83
C VAL A 41 -38.89 10.33 -10.76
N ALA A 42 -38.10 11.03 -11.58
CA ALA A 42 -36.65 10.86 -11.59
C ALA A 42 -35.99 11.23 -10.26
N LEU A 43 -36.57 12.20 -9.50
CA LEU A 43 -36.03 12.60 -8.21
C LEU A 43 -36.59 11.76 -7.04
N ALA A 44 -37.80 11.25 -7.16
CA ALA A 44 -38.45 10.49 -6.10
C ALA A 44 -38.19 8.97 -6.14
N ARG A 45 -37.80 8.43 -7.30
CA ARG A 45 -37.59 6.99 -7.49
C ARG A 45 -36.20 6.65 -8.00
N PRO A 46 -35.68 5.46 -7.67
CA PRO A 46 -34.44 4.97 -8.24
C PRO A 46 -34.68 4.58 -9.71
N VAL A 47 -34.21 5.41 -10.64
CA VAL A 47 -34.18 5.11 -12.08
C VAL A 47 -32.70 5.05 -12.53
N ASP A 48 -32.42 4.10 -13.46
CA ASP A 48 -31.09 3.82 -13.95
C ASP A 48 -30.77 4.55 -15.25
N ALA A 49 -31.77 4.85 -16.06
CA ALA A 49 -31.65 5.65 -17.27
C ALA A 49 -32.94 6.38 -17.57
N ILE A 50 -32.90 7.43 -18.38
CA ILE A 50 -34.05 8.19 -18.84
C ILE A 50 -34.04 8.27 -20.37
N LEU A 51 -35.20 7.99 -20.99
CA LEU A 51 -35.48 8.39 -22.37
C LEU A 51 -36.38 9.62 -22.31
N LEU A 52 -35.93 10.73 -22.87
CA LEU A 52 -36.56 12.04 -22.73
C LEU A 52 -36.84 12.66 -24.08
N ASP A 53 -38.12 12.97 -24.34
CA ASP A 53 -38.47 13.71 -25.55
C ASP A 53 -38.00 15.16 -25.46
N VAL A 54 -37.57 15.69 -26.61
CA VAL A 54 -37.20 17.10 -26.77
C VAL A 54 -38.44 18.00 -26.65
N GLN A 55 -39.56 17.58 -27.22
CA GLN A 55 -40.79 18.37 -27.25
C GLN A 55 -41.81 17.83 -26.25
N LEU A 56 -42.02 18.54 -25.17
CA LEU A 56 -43.01 18.21 -24.14
C LEU A 56 -43.99 19.37 -23.98
N PRO A 57 -45.24 19.09 -23.56
CA PRO A 57 -46.28 20.12 -23.56
C PRO A 57 -46.13 21.19 -22.48
N ASP A 58 -45.35 20.94 -21.47
CA ASP A 58 -45.18 21.81 -20.27
C ASP A 58 -43.78 22.41 -20.13
N LEU A 59 -42.72 21.72 -20.54
CA LEU A 59 -41.34 22.15 -20.46
C LEU A 59 -40.57 21.69 -21.70
N ASP A 60 -39.58 22.48 -22.14
CA ASP A 60 -38.63 22.03 -23.16
C ASP A 60 -37.75 20.91 -22.60
N GLY A 61 -37.65 19.80 -23.33
CA GLY A 61 -36.88 18.62 -22.92
C GLY A 61 -35.43 18.92 -22.66
N LEU A 62 -34.82 19.93 -23.33
CA LEU A 62 -33.46 20.36 -23.03
C LEU A 62 -33.36 21.03 -21.65
N SER A 63 -34.39 21.77 -21.25
CA SER A 63 -34.45 22.35 -19.91
C SER A 63 -34.65 21.30 -18.84
N VAL A 64 -35.43 20.25 -19.11
CA VAL A 64 -35.56 19.08 -18.23
C VAL A 64 -34.25 18.33 -18.10
N LEU A 65 -33.50 18.13 -19.19
CA LEU A 65 -32.15 17.52 -19.20
C LEU A 65 -31.21 18.27 -18.26
N GLU A 66 -31.15 19.59 -18.39
CA GLU A 66 -30.24 20.42 -17.58
C GLU A 66 -30.56 20.30 -16.08
N GLN A 67 -31.84 20.35 -15.71
CA GLN A 67 -32.27 20.19 -14.32
C GLN A 67 -31.98 18.78 -13.77
N LEU A 68 -32.22 17.74 -14.59
CA LEU A 68 -31.90 16.35 -14.21
C LEU A 68 -30.41 16.17 -13.94
N LEU A 69 -29.52 16.67 -14.81
CA LEU A 69 -28.10 16.52 -14.67
C LEU A 69 -27.51 17.36 -13.53
N GLN A 70 -28.14 18.52 -13.21
CA GLN A 70 -27.78 19.28 -12.01
C GLN A 70 -28.16 18.54 -10.71
N ALA A 71 -29.32 17.90 -10.67
CA ALA A 71 -29.81 17.21 -9.49
C ALA A 71 -29.21 15.79 -9.32
N ARG A 72 -28.95 15.10 -10.41
CA ARG A 72 -28.38 13.73 -10.44
C ARG A 72 -27.27 13.62 -11.47
N PRO A 73 -26.07 14.16 -11.19
CA PRO A 73 -24.90 14.03 -12.05
C PRO A 73 -24.59 12.53 -12.27
N GLY A 74 -24.41 12.13 -13.53
CA GLY A 74 -24.11 10.73 -13.85
C GLY A 74 -25.31 9.86 -14.26
N LEU A 75 -26.55 10.33 -14.07
CA LEU A 75 -27.73 9.62 -14.59
C LEU A 75 -27.76 9.69 -16.13
N PRO A 76 -27.71 8.56 -16.85
CA PRO A 76 -27.72 8.58 -18.30
C PRO A 76 -29.08 9.02 -18.83
N VAL A 77 -29.08 10.08 -19.65
CA VAL A 77 -30.26 10.58 -20.34
C VAL A 77 -30.05 10.43 -21.85
N LEU A 78 -30.96 9.71 -22.51
CA LEU A 78 -31.05 9.60 -23.94
C LEU A 78 -32.18 10.49 -24.44
N MET A 79 -31.87 11.42 -25.33
CA MET A 79 -32.87 12.33 -25.91
C MET A 79 -33.58 11.67 -27.08
N MET A 80 -34.87 11.92 -27.21
CA MET A 80 -35.70 11.47 -28.34
C MET A 80 -36.26 12.68 -29.09
N SER A 81 -36.36 12.62 -30.44
CA SER A 81 -36.96 13.72 -31.20
C SER A 81 -37.58 13.23 -32.51
N GLY A 82 -38.76 13.75 -32.86
CA GLY A 82 -39.41 13.51 -34.13
C GLY A 82 -38.93 14.40 -35.28
N HIS A 83 -38.36 15.56 -34.96
CA HIS A 83 -37.87 16.54 -35.92
C HIS A 83 -36.50 17.08 -35.45
N GLY A 84 -35.57 16.18 -35.14
CA GLY A 84 -34.28 16.55 -34.61
C GLY A 84 -33.39 17.20 -35.70
N THR A 85 -33.13 18.47 -35.53
CA THR A 85 -32.02 19.11 -36.30
C THR A 85 -30.70 18.70 -35.72
N ILE A 86 -29.65 18.71 -36.53
CA ILE A 86 -28.25 18.46 -36.09
C ILE A 86 -27.90 19.42 -34.92
N GLU A 87 -28.40 20.66 -34.97
CA GLU A 87 -28.18 21.67 -33.92
C GLU A 87 -28.76 21.24 -32.58
N THR A 88 -29.97 20.68 -32.55
CA THR A 88 -30.61 20.18 -31.31
C THR A 88 -29.84 19.00 -30.71
N ALA A 89 -29.38 18.07 -31.54
CA ALA A 89 -28.56 16.93 -31.12
C ALA A 89 -27.21 17.40 -30.55
N VAL A 90 -26.54 18.36 -31.21
CA VAL A 90 -25.29 18.95 -30.71
C VAL A 90 -25.50 19.68 -29.37
N LYS A 91 -26.62 20.42 -29.23
CA LYS A 91 -26.95 21.13 -27.98
C LYS A 91 -27.23 20.14 -26.86
N ALA A 92 -27.98 19.09 -27.09
CA ALA A 92 -28.27 18.03 -26.12
C ALA A 92 -26.95 17.34 -25.64
N THR A 93 -26.09 16.99 -26.58
CA THR A 93 -24.79 16.37 -26.25
C THR A 93 -23.89 17.31 -25.43
N ARG A 94 -23.85 18.62 -25.76
CA ARG A 94 -23.09 19.63 -24.98
C ARG A 94 -23.65 19.82 -23.56
N LEU A 95 -24.95 19.66 -23.36
CA LEU A 95 -25.60 19.70 -22.05
C LEU A 95 -25.37 18.42 -21.25
N GLY A 96 -24.84 17.36 -21.87
CA GLY A 96 -24.51 16.12 -21.19
C GLY A 96 -25.46 14.95 -21.49
N ALA A 97 -26.34 15.04 -22.50
CA ALA A 97 -27.09 13.89 -22.96
C ALA A 97 -26.16 12.79 -23.47
N ARG A 98 -26.48 11.53 -23.15
CA ARG A 98 -25.65 10.37 -23.46
C ARG A 98 -25.73 9.95 -24.91
N ASP A 99 -26.94 10.06 -25.48
CA ASP A 99 -27.19 9.78 -26.91
C ASP A 99 -28.43 10.57 -27.37
N PHE A 100 -28.63 10.61 -28.68
CA PHE A 100 -29.77 11.25 -29.33
C PHE A 100 -30.43 10.29 -30.32
N LEU A 101 -31.71 10.00 -30.15
CA LEU A 101 -32.46 9.05 -30.92
C LEU A 101 -33.54 9.76 -31.74
N GLU A 102 -33.54 9.58 -33.05
CA GLU A 102 -34.56 10.11 -33.96
C GLU A 102 -35.76 9.17 -34.03
N LYS A 103 -36.95 9.73 -33.88
CA LYS A 103 -38.21 9.00 -34.05
C LYS A 103 -38.54 8.83 -35.54
N PRO A 104 -39.03 7.64 -36.00
CA PRO A 104 -39.40 6.47 -35.21
C PRO A 104 -38.17 5.65 -34.74
N ILE A 105 -38.17 5.32 -33.47
CA ILE A 105 -37.04 4.63 -32.84
C ILE A 105 -37.17 3.13 -33.07
N GLY A 106 -36.25 2.57 -33.84
CA GLY A 106 -36.14 1.13 -34.04
C GLY A 106 -35.75 0.40 -32.74
N ARG A 107 -36.36 -0.74 -32.46
CA ARG A 107 -36.09 -1.53 -31.24
C ARG A 107 -34.63 -1.81 -31.01
N ASP A 108 -33.92 -2.27 -32.05
CA ASP A 108 -32.49 -2.64 -31.90
C ASP A 108 -31.61 -1.43 -31.59
N ARG A 109 -31.88 -0.28 -32.21
CA ARG A 109 -31.15 0.97 -31.93
C ARG A 109 -31.39 1.45 -30.50
N LEU A 110 -32.67 1.38 -30.02
CA LEU A 110 -33.02 1.70 -28.65
C LEU A 110 -32.25 0.84 -27.66
N LEU A 111 -32.28 -0.49 -27.86
CA LEU A 111 -31.62 -1.43 -26.93
C LEU A 111 -30.09 -1.29 -26.92
N VAL A 112 -29.46 -1.03 -28.07
CA VAL A 112 -28.02 -0.78 -28.16
C VAL A 112 -27.65 0.52 -27.46
N ALA A 113 -28.35 1.62 -27.72
CA ALA A 113 -28.08 2.91 -27.10
C ALA A 113 -28.26 2.86 -25.57
N LEU A 114 -29.33 2.22 -25.09
CA LEU A 114 -29.62 2.06 -23.67
C LEU A 114 -28.57 1.18 -22.99
N ARG A 115 -28.20 0.05 -23.58
CA ARG A 115 -27.17 -0.84 -23.03
C ARG A 115 -25.85 -0.11 -22.89
N ASN A 116 -25.38 0.58 -23.94
CA ASN A 116 -24.12 1.35 -23.90
C ASN A 116 -24.15 2.42 -22.81
N ALA A 117 -25.30 3.08 -22.60
CA ALA A 117 -25.48 4.10 -21.58
C ALA A 117 -25.42 3.52 -20.17
N LEU A 118 -26.02 2.35 -19.93
CA LEU A 118 -26.01 1.64 -18.66
C LEU A 118 -24.64 1.01 -18.37
N GLU A 119 -24.03 0.32 -19.32
CA GLU A 119 -22.68 -0.27 -19.17
C GLU A 119 -21.64 0.80 -18.76
N LEU A 120 -21.72 1.98 -19.35
CA LEU A 120 -20.80 3.06 -18.99
C LEU A 120 -21.10 3.61 -17.59
N LYS A 121 -22.37 3.67 -17.17
CA LYS A 121 -22.77 4.02 -15.80
C LYS A 121 -22.20 3.01 -14.81
N ASP A 122 -22.42 1.71 -15.07
CA ASP A 122 -21.95 0.62 -14.20
C ASP A 122 -20.43 0.62 -14.05
N VAL A 123 -19.68 0.83 -15.14
CA VAL A 123 -18.21 0.95 -15.11
C VAL A 123 -17.76 2.18 -14.30
N VAL A 124 -18.45 3.32 -14.41
CA VAL A 124 -18.15 4.52 -13.64
C VAL A 124 -18.47 4.28 -12.16
N GLU A 125 -19.61 3.70 -11.83
CA GLU A 125 -20.01 3.36 -10.45
C GLU A 125 -19.06 2.30 -9.86
N GLU A 126 -18.65 1.29 -10.63
CA GLU A 126 -17.66 0.30 -10.22
C GLU A 126 -16.27 0.94 -9.99
N LEU A 127 -15.84 1.84 -10.88
CA LEU A 127 -14.62 2.62 -10.69
C LEU A 127 -14.70 3.55 -9.47
N GLU A 128 -15.86 4.16 -9.22
CA GLU A 128 -16.09 4.99 -8.03
C GLU A 128 -16.18 4.14 -6.76
N SER A 129 -16.79 2.96 -6.83
CA SER A 129 -16.81 1.96 -5.76
C SER A 129 -15.39 1.43 -5.47
N LEU A 130 -14.63 1.06 -6.50
CA LEU A 130 -13.22 0.65 -6.36
C LEU A 130 -12.34 1.81 -5.87
N ARG A 131 -12.62 3.04 -6.27
CA ARG A 131 -11.99 4.25 -5.73
C ARG A 131 -12.42 4.52 -4.29
N ALA A 132 -13.68 4.30 -3.94
CA ALA A 132 -14.17 4.38 -2.57
C ALA A 132 -13.65 3.23 -1.71
N GLU A 133 -13.50 2.03 -2.25
CA GLU A 133 -12.84 0.91 -1.57
C GLU A 133 -11.33 1.12 -1.41
N SER A 134 -10.67 1.67 -2.41
CA SER A 134 -9.27 2.13 -2.28
C SER A 134 -9.16 3.40 -1.41
N GLY A 135 -10.23 4.15 -1.24
CA GLY A 135 -10.38 5.33 -0.39
C GLY A 135 -10.89 5.06 1.03
N ARG A 136 -11.25 3.82 1.35
CA ARG A 136 -11.63 3.38 2.71
C ARG A 136 -10.48 3.31 3.71
N TYR A 137 -9.32 3.78 3.36
CA TYR A 137 -8.30 4.15 4.36
C TYR A 137 -8.60 5.55 4.91
N GLU A 138 -9.79 5.73 5.47
CA GLU A 138 -10.02 6.87 6.35
C GLU A 138 -9.14 6.68 7.59
N MET A 139 -8.46 7.74 8.01
CA MET A 139 -7.73 7.72 9.26
C MET A 139 -8.75 7.51 10.38
N VAL A 140 -8.67 6.38 11.07
CA VAL A 140 -9.52 6.04 12.20
C VAL A 140 -8.87 6.59 13.46
N GLY A 141 -9.64 7.22 14.31
CA GLY A 141 -9.23 7.72 15.61
C GLY A 141 -9.98 9.00 15.99
N GLN A 142 -10.38 9.11 17.24
CA GLN A 142 -11.09 10.25 17.81
C GLN A 142 -10.28 10.90 18.95
N GLY A 143 -9.15 10.33 19.30
CA GLY A 143 -8.28 10.81 20.37
C GLY A 143 -7.71 12.21 20.10
N PRO A 144 -7.31 12.94 21.15
CA PRO A 144 -6.82 14.32 21.03
C PRO A 144 -5.62 14.47 20.09
N ALA A 145 -4.77 13.46 19.97
CA ALA A 145 -3.63 13.45 19.07
C ALA A 145 -4.10 13.42 17.61
N MET A 146 -5.08 12.56 17.28
CA MET A 146 -5.67 12.46 15.95
C MET A 146 -6.48 13.69 15.59
N GLN A 147 -7.22 14.27 16.53
CA GLN A 147 -7.95 15.53 16.28
C GLN A 147 -7.02 16.68 15.91
N ARG A 148 -5.88 16.83 16.59
CA ARG A 148 -4.86 17.83 16.23
C ARG A 148 -4.32 17.58 14.82
N LEU A 149 -4.07 16.32 14.46
CA LEU A 149 -3.63 15.94 13.11
C LEU A 149 -4.67 16.33 12.05
N TYR A 150 -5.95 16.02 12.28
CA TYR A 150 -7.05 16.38 11.37
C TYR A 150 -7.15 17.90 11.16
N HIS A 151 -7.06 18.68 12.23
CA HIS A 151 -7.06 20.14 12.13
C HIS A 151 -5.89 20.67 11.30
N LEU A 152 -4.68 20.11 11.48
CA LEU A 152 -3.53 20.52 10.66
C LEU A 152 -3.73 20.16 9.19
N VAL A 153 -4.23 18.95 8.90
CA VAL A 153 -4.55 18.51 7.53
C VAL A 153 -5.59 19.42 6.89
N GLN A 154 -6.69 19.73 7.57
CA GLN A 154 -7.75 20.61 7.06
C GLN A 154 -7.25 22.01 6.75
N ARG A 155 -6.37 22.58 7.57
CA ARG A 155 -5.78 23.91 7.36
C ARG A 155 -4.75 23.92 6.23
N ALA A 156 -3.95 22.87 6.10
CA ALA A 156 -2.90 22.77 5.09
C ALA A 156 -3.42 22.38 3.71
N ALA A 157 -4.50 21.59 3.64
CA ALA A 157 -5.02 21.04 2.40
C ALA A 157 -5.38 22.10 1.33
N PRO A 158 -6.11 23.20 1.64
CA PRO A 158 -6.48 24.18 0.63
C PRO A 158 -5.32 25.01 0.06
N SER A 159 -4.14 24.97 0.72
CA SER A 159 -2.97 25.71 0.28
C SER A 159 -2.21 24.98 -0.82
N GLU A 160 -1.49 25.73 -1.66
CA GLU A 160 -0.53 25.17 -2.64
C GLU A 160 0.85 24.89 -2.00
N GLY A 161 0.99 25.17 -0.70
CA GLY A 161 2.24 24.95 0.04
C GLY A 161 2.65 23.48 0.04
N ARG A 162 3.96 23.26 -0.03
CA ARG A 162 4.54 21.92 0.13
C ARG A 162 4.37 21.46 1.58
N VAL A 163 4.14 20.19 1.76
CA VAL A 163 3.94 19.59 3.09
C VAL A 163 4.96 18.48 3.30
N LEU A 164 5.67 18.55 4.42
CA LEU A 164 6.52 17.48 4.90
C LEU A 164 5.80 16.72 6.03
N VAL A 165 5.52 15.45 5.80
CA VAL A 165 4.89 14.54 6.77
C VAL A 165 5.97 13.72 7.45
N THR A 166 6.16 13.90 8.76
CA THR A 166 7.15 13.15 9.54
C THR A 166 6.49 12.17 10.49
N GLY A 167 7.16 11.08 10.79
CA GLY A 167 6.69 10.10 11.79
C GLY A 167 7.22 8.71 11.53
N GLU A 168 7.07 7.85 12.53
CA GLU A 168 7.56 6.47 12.49
C GLU A 168 6.95 5.64 11.35
N ASN A 169 7.60 4.51 11.05
CA ASN A 169 7.06 3.58 10.07
C ASN A 169 5.71 3.02 10.55
N GLY A 170 4.74 2.95 9.62
CA GLY A 170 3.42 2.39 9.90
C GLY A 170 2.44 3.32 10.63
N THR A 171 2.74 4.62 10.82
CA THR A 171 1.84 5.61 11.44
C THR A 171 0.79 6.19 10.51
N GLY A 172 0.80 5.81 9.22
CA GLY A 172 -0.20 6.30 8.25
C GLY A 172 0.19 7.57 7.50
N LYS A 173 1.48 7.87 7.32
CA LYS A 173 1.97 9.05 6.55
C LYS A 173 1.32 9.16 5.15
N GLU A 174 1.13 8.03 4.45
CA GLU A 174 0.44 8.01 3.16
C GLU A 174 -1.03 8.42 3.27
N LEU A 175 -1.74 8.03 4.34
CA LEU A 175 -3.14 8.43 4.55
C LEU A 175 -3.26 9.95 4.75
N VAL A 176 -2.31 10.54 5.48
CA VAL A 176 -2.23 12.01 5.63
C VAL A 176 -2.02 12.68 4.29
N ALA A 177 -1.11 12.17 3.45
CA ALA A 177 -0.87 12.72 2.12
C ALA A 177 -2.11 12.61 1.20
N ARG A 178 -2.83 11.48 1.25
CA ARG A 178 -4.11 11.30 0.54
C ARG A 178 -5.19 12.26 1.04
N ALA A 179 -5.29 12.45 2.37
CA ALA A 179 -6.25 13.39 2.95
C ALA A 179 -5.93 14.85 2.56
N LEU A 180 -4.64 15.22 2.53
CA LEU A 180 -4.20 16.53 2.04
C LEU A 180 -4.59 16.76 0.57
N HIS A 181 -4.39 15.76 -0.29
CA HIS A 181 -4.77 15.82 -1.69
C HIS A 181 -6.28 15.94 -1.87
N ARG A 182 -7.07 15.05 -1.26
CA ARG A 182 -8.54 15.00 -1.40
C ARG A 182 -9.21 16.30 -0.95
N ASN A 183 -8.72 16.93 0.11
CA ASN A 183 -9.25 18.18 0.65
C ASN A 183 -8.60 19.44 0.02
N SER A 184 -7.78 19.28 -1.02
CA SER A 184 -7.13 20.39 -1.72
C SER A 184 -7.94 20.86 -2.93
N ARG A 185 -7.55 21.98 -3.51
CA ARG A 185 -8.09 22.47 -4.80
C ARG A 185 -7.75 21.52 -5.97
N ARG A 186 -6.78 20.61 -5.78
CA ARG A 186 -6.33 19.60 -6.76
C ARG A 186 -6.90 18.21 -6.48
N GLY A 187 -7.91 18.09 -5.61
CA GLY A 187 -8.49 16.82 -5.19
C GLY A 187 -9.12 15.99 -6.31
N SER A 188 -9.52 16.63 -7.42
CA SER A 188 -10.00 15.97 -8.65
C SER A 188 -8.87 15.59 -9.62
N GLY A 189 -7.65 16.07 -9.40
CA GLY A 189 -6.47 15.79 -10.23
C GLY A 189 -5.80 14.46 -9.86
N PRO A 190 -4.73 14.10 -10.55
CA PRO A 190 -4.00 12.86 -10.27
C PRO A 190 -3.28 12.92 -8.91
N PHE A 191 -3.33 11.81 -8.16
CA PHE A 191 -2.48 11.56 -6.99
C PHE A 191 -1.44 10.50 -7.36
N VAL A 192 -0.21 10.93 -7.61
CA VAL A 192 0.88 10.04 -8.00
C VAL A 192 1.81 9.82 -6.82
N ARG A 193 2.13 8.58 -6.52
CA ARG A 193 3.04 8.22 -5.42
C ARG A 193 4.35 7.64 -5.93
N VAL A 194 5.42 7.94 -5.21
CA VAL A 194 6.75 7.35 -5.39
C VAL A 194 7.32 7.03 -4.02
N ASN A 195 7.74 5.80 -3.81
CA ASN A 195 8.52 5.44 -2.62
C ASN A 195 10.00 5.45 -2.99
N CYS A 196 10.75 6.43 -2.44
CA CYS A 196 12.15 6.66 -2.78
C CYS A 196 13.07 5.54 -2.29
N ALA A 197 12.70 4.82 -1.24
CA ALA A 197 13.46 3.68 -0.72
C ALA A 197 13.24 2.38 -1.51
N ALA A 198 12.08 2.24 -2.17
CA ALA A 198 11.72 1.02 -2.90
C ALA A 198 12.27 0.99 -4.34
N VAL A 199 12.64 2.15 -4.90
CA VAL A 199 13.17 2.25 -6.26
C VAL A 199 14.70 2.13 -6.20
N PRO A 200 15.34 1.26 -7.01
CA PRO A 200 16.79 1.22 -7.12
C PRO A 200 17.38 2.59 -7.46
N HIS A 201 18.50 2.96 -6.83
CA HIS A 201 19.12 4.27 -6.99
C HIS A 201 19.41 4.66 -8.44
N GLU A 202 19.71 3.68 -9.29
CA GLU A 202 20.00 3.84 -10.72
C GLU A 202 18.74 4.17 -11.55
N LEU A 203 17.56 3.78 -11.06
CA LEU A 203 16.30 3.94 -11.76
C LEU A 203 15.44 5.10 -11.25
N ILE A 204 15.73 5.62 -10.05
CA ILE A 204 14.89 6.64 -9.41
C ILE A 204 14.80 7.91 -10.24
N GLU A 205 15.88 8.27 -10.94
CA GLU A 205 15.92 9.42 -11.83
C GLU A 205 14.94 9.26 -13.00
N SER A 206 15.03 8.12 -13.68
CA SER A 206 14.13 7.77 -14.80
C SER A 206 12.68 7.64 -14.37
N GLU A 207 12.41 7.13 -13.16
CA GLU A 207 11.05 7.05 -12.62
C GLU A 207 10.48 8.44 -12.31
N LEU A 208 11.24 9.33 -11.70
CA LEU A 208 10.77 10.67 -11.31
C LEU A 208 10.62 11.60 -12.52
N PHE A 209 11.63 11.65 -13.40
CA PHE A 209 11.70 12.66 -14.48
C PHE A 209 11.40 12.10 -15.87
N GLY A 210 11.33 10.76 -16.01
CA GLY A 210 11.18 10.11 -17.31
C GLY A 210 12.48 9.99 -18.09
N HIS A 211 12.43 9.34 -19.24
CA HIS A 211 13.59 9.20 -20.13
C HIS A 211 13.20 9.23 -21.60
N GLU A 212 14.12 9.71 -22.41
CA GLU A 212 14.03 9.62 -23.86
C GLU A 212 14.50 8.25 -24.36
N LYS A 213 14.04 7.87 -25.55
CA LYS A 213 14.52 6.66 -26.21
C LYS A 213 16.04 6.71 -26.38
N GLY A 214 16.75 5.66 -25.90
CA GLY A 214 18.20 5.56 -26.00
C GLY A 214 18.99 6.24 -24.88
N ALA A 215 18.34 6.78 -23.85
CA ALA A 215 18.98 7.47 -22.72
C ALA A 215 19.96 6.58 -21.93
N PHE A 216 19.70 5.28 -21.88
CA PHE A 216 20.58 4.27 -21.25
C PHE A 216 20.32 2.89 -21.87
N THR A 217 21.20 1.92 -21.56
CA THR A 217 21.04 0.53 -22.03
C THR A 217 19.73 -0.06 -21.50
N GLY A 218 18.74 -0.24 -22.38
CA GLY A 218 17.40 -0.70 -22.02
C GLY A 218 16.27 0.34 -22.22
N ALA A 219 16.59 1.60 -22.54
CA ALA A 219 15.60 2.64 -22.87
C ALA A 219 15.08 2.47 -24.31
N LEU A 220 14.23 1.47 -24.54
CA LEU A 220 13.70 1.13 -25.86
C LEU A 220 12.68 2.13 -26.41
N ALA A 221 11.97 2.84 -25.53
CA ALA A 221 10.93 3.81 -25.85
C ALA A 221 11.00 5.01 -24.90
N LEU A 222 10.39 6.13 -25.30
CA LEU A 222 10.15 7.28 -24.41
C LEU A 222 9.22 6.86 -23.25
N ARG A 223 9.56 7.25 -22.01
CA ARG A 223 8.71 7.04 -20.83
C ARG A 223 8.53 8.33 -20.05
N ARG A 224 7.27 8.70 -19.79
CA ARG A 224 6.93 9.86 -18.95
C ARG A 224 7.28 9.62 -17.49
N GLY A 225 7.84 10.63 -16.85
CA GLY A 225 8.17 10.61 -15.42
C GLY A 225 6.97 10.84 -14.51
N LYS A 226 7.12 10.54 -13.23
CA LYS A 226 6.07 10.72 -12.21
C LYS A 226 5.68 12.20 -12.05
N PHE A 227 6.60 13.15 -12.23
CA PHE A 227 6.29 14.57 -12.23
C PHE A 227 5.34 14.93 -13.39
N GLU A 228 5.57 14.42 -14.59
CA GLU A 228 4.69 14.64 -15.74
C GLU A 228 3.29 14.03 -15.49
N LEU A 229 3.25 12.81 -14.94
CA LEU A 229 2.00 12.11 -14.62
C LEU A 229 1.21 12.78 -13.49
N ALA A 230 1.87 13.53 -12.61
CA ALA A 230 1.25 14.25 -11.50
C ALA A 230 0.80 15.67 -11.87
N SER A 231 1.03 16.09 -13.11
CA SER A 231 0.71 17.46 -13.56
C SER A 231 -0.80 17.76 -13.40
N GLY A 232 -1.13 18.93 -12.86
CA GLY A 232 -2.49 19.30 -12.44
C GLY A 232 -2.95 18.67 -11.12
N GLY A 233 -2.12 17.86 -10.46
CA GLY A 233 -2.45 17.12 -9.24
C GLY A 233 -1.39 17.22 -8.14
N THR A 234 -1.16 16.10 -7.47
CA THR A 234 -0.24 15.99 -6.33
C THR A 234 0.73 14.84 -6.53
N LEU A 235 2.03 15.10 -6.33
CA LEU A 235 3.08 14.09 -6.24
C LEU A 235 3.39 13.83 -4.76
N PHE A 236 3.26 12.59 -4.34
CA PHE A 236 3.64 12.12 -3.01
C PHE A 236 4.98 11.38 -3.07
N LEU A 237 5.98 11.93 -2.38
CA LEU A 237 7.31 11.37 -2.24
C LEU A 237 7.43 10.71 -0.86
N ASP A 238 7.32 9.38 -0.83
CA ASP A 238 7.47 8.61 0.42
C ASP A 238 8.94 8.28 0.66
N GLU A 239 9.35 8.32 1.93
CA GLU A 239 10.73 8.09 2.41
C GLU A 239 11.76 8.96 1.67
N VAL A 240 11.47 10.29 1.58
CA VAL A 240 12.34 11.25 0.88
C VAL A 240 13.74 11.33 1.50
N GLY A 241 13.89 11.00 2.78
CA GLY A 241 15.18 10.95 3.48
C GLY A 241 16.14 9.85 2.96
N ASP A 242 15.63 8.88 2.18
CA ASP A 242 16.42 7.84 1.55
C ASP A 242 16.90 8.21 0.13
N MET A 243 16.57 9.43 -0.33
CA MET A 243 16.93 9.87 -1.68
C MET A 243 18.44 10.12 -1.81
N PRO A 244 19.09 9.60 -2.87
CA PRO A 244 20.53 9.85 -3.12
C PRO A 244 20.85 11.35 -3.27
N PRO A 245 22.02 11.82 -2.84
CA PRO A 245 22.40 13.25 -2.91
C PRO A 245 22.30 13.87 -4.32
N THR A 246 22.64 13.11 -5.36
CA THR A 246 22.53 13.55 -6.76
C THR A 246 21.07 13.84 -7.14
N MET A 247 20.14 13.04 -6.63
CA MET A 247 18.71 13.21 -6.87
C MET A 247 18.11 14.34 -6.07
N GLN A 248 18.61 14.59 -4.86
CA GLN A 248 18.20 15.73 -4.05
C GLN A 248 18.44 17.06 -4.78
N ALA A 249 19.57 17.20 -5.49
CA ALA A 249 19.89 18.40 -6.28
C ALA A 249 18.91 18.59 -7.46
N LYS A 250 18.57 17.50 -8.18
CA LYS A 250 17.61 17.55 -9.28
C LYS A 250 16.20 17.84 -8.81
N LEU A 251 15.78 17.22 -7.72
CA LEU A 251 14.48 17.50 -7.09
C LEU A 251 14.37 18.97 -6.68
N LEU A 252 15.42 19.53 -6.06
CA LEU A 252 15.45 20.94 -5.68
C LEU A 252 15.22 21.85 -6.89
N ARG A 253 15.90 21.59 -8.01
CA ARG A 253 15.75 22.37 -9.26
C ARG A 253 14.29 22.35 -9.73
N VAL A 254 13.66 21.18 -9.81
CA VAL A 254 12.25 21.07 -10.22
C VAL A 254 11.31 21.80 -9.25
N LEU A 255 11.59 21.72 -7.93
CA LEU A 255 10.79 22.44 -6.92
C LEU A 255 10.97 23.97 -6.98
N GLN A 256 12.06 24.49 -7.54
CA GLN A 256 12.34 25.92 -7.67
C GLN A 256 11.78 26.49 -8.98
N GLU A 257 12.04 25.81 -10.08
CA GLU A 257 11.78 26.28 -11.44
C GLU A 257 10.43 25.83 -11.99
N SER A 258 9.84 24.77 -11.41
CA SER A 258 8.65 24.07 -11.96
C SER A 258 8.88 23.55 -13.38
N GLU A 259 10.13 23.23 -13.68
CA GLU A 259 10.59 22.73 -14.96
C GLU A 259 11.46 21.49 -14.74
N LEU A 260 11.44 20.56 -15.69
CA LEU A 260 12.26 19.36 -15.69
C LEU A 260 12.75 18.99 -17.08
N GLU A 261 13.82 18.24 -17.16
CA GLU A 261 14.32 17.60 -18.36
C GLU A 261 14.30 16.08 -18.17
N ARG A 262 13.89 15.33 -19.22
CA ARG A 262 13.97 13.87 -19.18
C ARG A 262 15.41 13.40 -19.25
N VAL A 263 15.68 12.23 -18.71
CA VAL A 263 17.01 11.60 -18.80
C VAL A 263 17.36 11.37 -20.27
N GLY A 264 18.52 11.89 -20.70
CA GLY A 264 18.96 11.83 -22.10
C GLY A 264 18.26 12.80 -23.05
N GLY A 265 17.36 13.64 -22.57
CA GLY A 265 16.70 14.71 -23.34
C GLY A 265 17.29 16.09 -23.05
N THR A 266 16.98 17.04 -23.93
CA THR A 266 17.35 18.47 -23.80
C THR A 266 16.11 19.37 -23.78
N GLU A 267 14.92 18.78 -23.89
CA GLU A 267 13.66 19.51 -23.88
C GLU A 267 13.26 19.84 -22.43
N THR A 268 13.07 21.14 -22.15
CA THR A 268 12.57 21.60 -20.86
C THR A 268 11.04 21.51 -20.82
N LEU A 269 10.52 20.74 -19.89
CA LEU A 269 9.09 20.51 -19.69
C LEU A 269 8.60 21.26 -18.45
N LYS A 270 7.55 22.06 -18.59
CA LYS A 270 6.88 22.71 -17.47
C LYS A 270 5.93 21.75 -16.78
N VAL A 271 5.97 21.72 -15.45
CA VAL A 271 5.10 20.86 -14.63
C VAL A 271 4.42 21.69 -13.55
N ASP A 272 3.12 21.49 -13.41
CA ASP A 272 2.32 22.11 -12.35
C ASP A 272 1.91 21.05 -11.34
N VAL A 273 2.73 20.83 -10.32
CA VAL A 273 2.58 19.73 -9.35
C VAL A 273 2.69 20.24 -7.93
N ARG A 274 1.69 19.93 -7.10
CA ARG A 274 1.82 20.07 -5.65
C ARG A 274 2.61 18.91 -5.09
N VAL A 275 3.66 19.17 -4.29
CA VAL A 275 4.49 18.13 -3.69
C VAL A 275 4.16 17.95 -2.21
N VAL A 276 3.90 16.70 -1.82
CA VAL A 276 3.83 16.24 -0.42
C VAL A 276 4.93 15.23 -0.23
N ALA A 277 5.83 15.45 0.72
CA ALA A 277 6.92 14.54 1.05
C ALA A 277 6.68 13.87 2.39
N ALA A 278 7.13 12.63 2.56
CA ALA A 278 7.07 11.92 3.82
C ALA A 278 8.42 11.26 4.16
N THR A 279 8.73 11.14 5.44
CA THR A 279 9.91 10.44 5.92
C THR A 279 9.74 9.96 7.36
N ASN A 280 10.44 8.89 7.72
CA ASN A 280 10.61 8.43 9.10
C ASN A 280 11.94 8.91 9.71
N ARG A 281 12.83 9.51 8.91
CA ARG A 281 14.12 10.02 9.38
C ARG A 281 13.99 11.42 9.95
N ASP A 282 14.86 11.74 10.88
CA ASP A 282 15.06 13.11 11.33
C ASP A 282 15.92 13.85 10.28
N LEU A 283 15.26 14.62 9.41
CA LEU A 283 15.96 15.33 8.34
C LEU A 283 16.87 16.44 8.86
N GLU A 284 16.63 17.01 10.04
CA GLU A 284 17.51 18.01 10.64
C GLU A 284 18.85 17.36 11.04
N ALA A 285 18.78 16.17 11.63
CA ALA A 285 19.98 15.38 11.90
C ALA A 285 20.68 14.93 10.61
N GLU A 286 19.94 14.50 9.59
CA GLU A 286 20.52 14.11 8.28
C GLU A 286 21.20 15.31 7.59
N VAL A 287 20.68 16.53 7.74
CA VAL A 287 21.31 17.77 7.25
C VAL A 287 22.61 18.06 8.02
N ALA A 288 22.58 17.97 9.36
CA ALA A 288 23.76 18.19 10.19
C ALA A 288 24.91 17.21 9.88
N GLU A 289 24.57 15.99 9.48
CA GLU A 289 25.53 14.95 9.08
C GLU A 289 25.89 14.99 7.58
N GLY A 290 25.34 15.93 6.81
CA GLY A 290 25.64 16.12 5.38
C GLY A 290 25.03 15.06 4.44
N ARG A 291 24.12 14.22 4.90
CA ARG A 291 23.41 13.22 4.08
C ARG A 291 22.20 13.78 3.39
N PHE A 292 21.62 14.86 3.89
CA PHE A 292 20.52 15.57 3.25
C PHE A 292 20.87 17.03 3.04
N ARG A 293 20.46 17.61 1.91
CA ARG A 293 20.75 19.01 1.60
C ARG A 293 19.85 19.95 2.39
N GLU A 294 20.45 20.96 2.99
CA GLU A 294 19.76 21.99 3.77
C GLU A 294 18.76 22.80 2.92
N ASP A 295 19.16 23.16 1.70
CA ASP A 295 18.32 23.94 0.77
C ASP A 295 17.05 23.16 0.34
N LEU A 296 17.18 21.85 0.13
CA LEU A 296 16.04 20.98 -0.16
C LEU A 296 15.12 20.81 1.06
N TYR A 297 15.70 20.67 2.27
CA TYR A 297 14.92 20.56 3.50
C TYR A 297 13.99 21.75 3.67
N TYR A 298 14.51 23.00 3.63
CA TYR A 298 13.68 24.21 3.74
C TYR A 298 12.68 24.35 2.59
N ARG A 299 12.99 23.81 1.43
CA ARG A 299 12.07 23.86 0.30
C ARG A 299 10.91 22.88 0.43
N LEU A 300 11.10 21.73 1.08
CA LEU A 300 10.07 20.72 1.38
C LEU A 300 9.28 21.04 2.65
N ALA A 301 9.93 21.55 3.69
CA ALA A 301 9.38 21.72 5.03
C ALA A 301 8.64 23.08 5.20
N VAL A 302 7.84 23.50 4.21
CA VAL A 302 7.04 24.73 4.32
C VAL A 302 5.91 24.57 5.35
N VAL A 303 5.24 23.43 5.33
CA VAL A 303 4.31 23.00 6.37
C VAL A 303 4.76 21.63 6.88
N GLN A 304 4.98 21.50 8.18
CA GLN A 304 5.35 20.23 8.80
C GLN A 304 4.14 19.63 9.49
N ILE A 305 3.89 18.35 9.24
CA ILE A 305 2.83 17.56 9.89
C ILE A 305 3.46 16.30 10.46
N ARG A 306 3.43 16.15 11.80
CA ARG A 306 3.89 14.93 12.46
C ARG A 306 2.72 13.98 12.65
N THR A 307 2.87 12.73 12.18
CA THR A 307 1.94 11.64 12.51
C THR A 307 2.29 11.05 13.87
N PRO A 308 1.34 10.98 14.82
CA PRO A 308 1.60 10.43 16.13
C PRO A 308 1.82 8.91 16.03
N PRO A 309 2.78 8.33 16.78
CA PRO A 309 2.88 6.89 16.91
C PRO A 309 1.70 6.33 17.72
N LEU A 310 1.32 5.08 17.48
CA LEU A 310 0.13 4.45 18.05
C LEU A 310 0.12 4.47 19.59
N ARG A 311 1.28 4.41 20.22
CA ARG A 311 1.43 4.53 21.68
C ARG A 311 1.05 5.91 22.26
N GLU A 312 0.98 6.98 21.42
CA GLU A 312 0.56 8.32 21.84
C GLU A 312 -0.97 8.55 21.69
N HIS A 313 -1.71 7.58 21.11
CA HIS A 313 -3.17 7.63 20.99
C HIS A 313 -3.80 6.24 21.20
N ARG A 314 -3.47 5.60 22.34
CA ARG A 314 -3.95 4.25 22.68
C ARG A 314 -5.47 4.18 22.88
N GLU A 315 -6.10 5.30 23.16
CA GLU A 315 -7.57 5.42 23.25
C GLU A 315 -8.27 5.04 21.93
N ASP A 316 -7.59 5.16 20.79
CA ASP A 316 -8.15 4.80 19.48
C ASP A 316 -7.98 3.30 19.14
N LEU A 317 -7.23 2.53 19.96
CA LEU A 317 -6.96 1.11 19.68
C LEU A 317 -8.24 0.26 19.55
N PRO A 318 -9.26 0.38 20.42
CA PRO A 318 -10.47 -0.43 20.27
C PRO A 318 -11.17 -0.20 18.93
N ASP A 319 -11.27 1.05 18.48
CA ASP A 319 -11.91 1.42 17.21
C ASP A 319 -11.10 0.91 16.01
N LEU A 320 -9.77 1.07 16.08
CA LEU A 320 -8.85 0.55 15.06
C LEU A 320 -8.91 -0.98 14.93
N ILE A 321 -8.92 -1.69 16.06
CA ILE A 321 -8.99 -3.15 16.08
C ILE A 321 -10.32 -3.61 15.51
N SER A 322 -11.44 -2.99 15.91
CA SER A 322 -12.77 -3.33 15.39
C SER A 322 -12.84 -3.12 13.88
N ALA A 323 -12.41 -1.96 13.38
CA ALA A 323 -12.44 -1.63 11.96
C ALA A 323 -11.58 -2.61 11.13
N PHE A 324 -10.38 -2.92 11.60
CA PHE A 324 -9.49 -3.86 10.89
C PHE A 324 -9.98 -5.30 10.98
N LEU A 325 -10.62 -5.70 12.09
CA LEU A 325 -11.16 -7.05 12.25
C LEU A 325 -12.35 -7.27 11.31
N ASP A 326 -13.25 -6.29 11.22
CA ASP A 326 -14.38 -6.34 10.29
C ASP A 326 -13.90 -6.40 8.84
N GLU A 327 -12.91 -5.56 8.47
CA GLU A 327 -12.30 -5.58 7.14
C GLU A 327 -11.63 -6.92 6.83
N ALA A 328 -10.86 -7.47 7.79
CA ALA A 328 -10.17 -8.73 7.61
C ALA A 328 -11.14 -9.91 7.51
N CYS A 329 -12.21 -9.94 8.31
CA CYS A 329 -13.25 -10.95 8.23
C CYS A 329 -13.97 -10.90 6.89
N HIS A 330 -14.34 -9.70 6.43
CA HIS A 330 -15.01 -9.52 5.14
C HIS A 330 -14.14 -10.01 3.96
N ARG A 331 -12.85 -9.62 3.93
CA ARG A 331 -11.90 -10.05 2.90
C ARG A 331 -11.70 -11.57 2.85
N ASN A 332 -11.72 -12.23 4.01
CA ASN A 332 -11.52 -13.68 4.10
C ASN A 332 -12.84 -14.47 4.02
N GLY A 333 -13.97 -13.83 3.71
CA GLY A 333 -15.28 -14.47 3.61
C GLY A 333 -15.76 -15.09 4.93
N ARG A 334 -15.24 -14.60 6.08
CA ARG A 334 -15.58 -15.08 7.42
C ARG A 334 -16.73 -14.27 8.04
N ARG A 335 -17.44 -14.92 8.96
CA ARG A 335 -18.38 -14.19 9.83
C ARG A 335 -17.60 -13.24 10.74
N PRO A 336 -18.17 -12.06 11.07
CA PRO A 336 -17.53 -11.11 11.98
C PRO A 336 -17.12 -11.79 13.29
N LEU A 337 -15.86 -11.58 13.69
CA LEU A 337 -15.32 -12.04 14.95
C LEU A 337 -15.54 -10.98 16.02
N ARG A 338 -15.70 -11.40 17.26
CA ARG A 338 -15.77 -10.51 18.42
C ARG A 338 -14.56 -10.73 19.31
N LEU A 339 -14.05 -9.66 19.91
CA LEU A 339 -12.98 -9.77 20.92
C LEU A 339 -13.61 -9.90 22.29
N THR A 340 -13.05 -10.79 23.12
CA THR A 340 -13.38 -10.80 24.54
C THR A 340 -12.75 -9.58 25.26
N PRO A 341 -13.28 -9.13 26.40
CA PRO A 341 -12.67 -8.03 27.16
C PRO A 341 -11.19 -8.28 27.50
N GLU A 342 -10.83 -9.55 27.79
CA GLU A 342 -9.47 -9.97 28.05
C GLU A 342 -8.57 -9.81 26.81
N ALA A 343 -9.08 -10.17 25.63
CA ALA A 343 -8.35 -9.99 24.37
C ALA A 343 -8.10 -8.50 24.09
N VAL A 344 -9.11 -7.65 24.29
CA VAL A 344 -8.96 -6.19 24.17
C VAL A 344 -7.90 -5.66 25.13
N ALA A 345 -7.92 -6.10 26.38
CA ALA A 345 -6.93 -5.67 27.38
C ALA A 345 -5.50 -6.09 26.99
N VAL A 346 -5.33 -7.33 26.51
CA VAL A 346 -4.04 -7.85 26.03
C VAL A 346 -3.52 -7.05 24.83
N LEU A 347 -4.37 -6.80 23.85
CA LEU A 347 -4.02 -6.04 22.65
C LEU A 347 -3.71 -4.56 22.98
N SER A 348 -4.45 -3.95 23.91
CA SER A 348 -4.24 -2.56 24.31
C SER A 348 -2.96 -2.35 25.15
N ALA A 349 -2.44 -3.39 25.79
CA ALA A 349 -1.21 -3.32 26.59
C ALA A 349 0.07 -3.32 25.74
N HIS A 350 -0.01 -3.71 24.45
CA HIS A 350 1.17 -3.77 23.57
C HIS A 350 1.55 -2.38 23.05
N ASP A 351 2.86 -2.13 22.84
CA ASP A 351 3.39 -0.82 22.43
C ASP A 351 3.39 -0.57 20.92
N TYR A 352 3.21 -1.61 20.13
CA TYR A 352 3.18 -1.56 18.65
C TYR A 352 4.35 -0.77 18.04
N PRO A 353 5.61 -1.26 18.14
CA PRO A 353 6.75 -0.58 17.51
C PRO A 353 6.63 -0.40 15.99
N GLY A 354 5.85 -1.26 15.31
CA GLY A 354 5.47 -1.11 13.91
C GLY A 354 4.17 -0.32 13.69
N ASN A 355 3.64 0.33 14.75
CA ASN A 355 2.45 1.17 14.73
C ASN A 355 1.21 0.49 14.12
N VAL A 356 0.41 1.23 13.37
CA VAL A 356 -0.85 0.75 12.76
C VAL A 356 -0.60 -0.40 11.78
N ARG A 357 0.56 -0.43 11.12
CA ARG A 357 0.92 -1.54 10.22
C ARG A 357 1.09 -2.86 10.97
N GLU A 358 1.71 -2.84 12.14
CA GLU A 358 1.85 -4.01 13.00
C GLU A 358 0.51 -4.46 13.54
N LEU A 359 -0.30 -3.52 14.04
CA LEU A 359 -1.65 -3.79 14.52
C LEU A 359 -2.50 -4.46 13.43
N ARG A 360 -2.51 -3.92 12.20
CA ARG A 360 -3.27 -4.47 11.09
C ARG A 360 -2.86 -5.90 10.76
N ASN A 361 -1.55 -6.16 10.69
CA ASN A 361 -1.03 -7.51 10.44
C ASN A 361 -1.39 -8.49 11.57
N LEU A 362 -1.42 -8.01 12.81
CA LEU A 362 -1.84 -8.83 13.95
C LEU A 362 -3.33 -9.17 13.86
N VAL A 363 -4.18 -8.18 13.60
CA VAL A 363 -5.63 -8.37 13.47
C VAL A 363 -5.97 -9.28 12.27
N GLU A 364 -5.24 -9.17 11.16
CA GLU A 364 -5.39 -10.07 10.01
C GLU A 364 -5.04 -11.52 10.38
N ARG A 365 -3.97 -11.74 11.16
CA ARG A 365 -3.63 -13.06 11.69
C ARG A 365 -4.72 -13.60 12.61
N LEU A 366 -5.29 -12.78 13.50
CA LEU A 366 -6.41 -13.15 14.35
C LEU A 366 -7.63 -13.58 13.49
N ALA A 367 -7.94 -12.80 12.46
CA ALA A 367 -9.05 -13.11 11.56
C ALA A 367 -8.84 -14.42 10.79
N ILE A 368 -7.61 -14.82 10.49
CA ILE A 368 -7.29 -16.05 9.75
C ILE A 368 -7.21 -17.28 10.67
N LEU A 369 -6.53 -17.16 11.81
CA LEU A 369 -6.13 -18.30 12.64
C LEU A 369 -7.11 -18.66 13.75
N CYS A 370 -7.90 -17.70 14.27
CA CYS A 370 -8.89 -18.02 15.31
C CYS A 370 -10.06 -18.81 14.71
N GLU A 371 -10.38 -19.97 15.28
CA GLU A 371 -11.42 -20.87 14.72
C GLU A 371 -12.83 -20.51 15.21
N GLY A 372 -12.96 -19.95 16.40
CA GLY A 372 -14.22 -19.62 17.06
C GLY A 372 -14.88 -18.32 16.55
N PRO A 373 -16.07 -17.99 17.06
CA PRO A 373 -16.74 -16.71 16.77
C PRO A 373 -16.20 -15.55 17.62
N GLN A 374 -15.33 -15.84 18.60
CA GLN A 374 -14.74 -14.89 19.53
C GLN A 374 -13.24 -15.17 19.66
N VAL A 375 -12.47 -14.10 19.77
CA VAL A 375 -11.03 -14.15 20.06
C VAL A 375 -10.83 -14.04 21.57
N SER A 376 -10.19 -15.03 22.15
CA SER A 376 -9.85 -15.07 23.59
C SER A 376 -8.58 -14.29 23.91
N GLY A 377 -8.37 -13.99 25.20
CA GLY A 377 -7.13 -13.35 25.67
C GLY A 377 -5.88 -14.21 25.43
N ASP A 378 -6.00 -15.54 25.45
CA ASP A 378 -4.88 -16.45 25.22
C ASP A 378 -4.49 -16.51 23.75
N GLU A 379 -5.45 -16.61 22.84
CA GLU A 379 -5.20 -16.50 21.39
C GLU A 379 -4.55 -15.16 21.03
N ALA A 380 -5.03 -14.06 21.64
CA ALA A 380 -4.42 -12.75 21.45
C ALA A 380 -2.96 -12.72 21.93
N ARG A 381 -2.63 -13.32 23.09
CA ARG A 381 -1.24 -13.40 23.62
C ARG A 381 -0.34 -14.25 22.71
N GLU A 382 -0.84 -15.39 22.24
CA GLU A 382 -0.06 -16.30 21.40
C GLU A 382 0.36 -15.65 20.07
N LEU A 383 -0.54 -14.84 19.49
CA LEU A 383 -0.33 -14.19 18.21
C LEU A 383 0.38 -12.83 18.30
N LEU A 384 0.51 -12.26 19.49
CA LEU A 384 1.31 -11.05 19.71
C LEU A 384 2.78 -11.29 19.33
N PRO A 385 3.41 -10.35 18.61
CA PRO A 385 4.84 -10.41 18.38
C PRO A 385 5.59 -10.43 19.70
N ARG A 386 6.50 -11.39 19.89
CA ARG A 386 7.38 -11.37 21.07
C ARG A 386 8.20 -10.09 21.05
N PRO A 387 8.30 -9.38 22.18
CA PRO A 387 9.10 -8.15 22.24
C PRO A 387 10.53 -8.47 21.79
N ARG A 388 10.96 -7.84 20.69
CA ARG A 388 12.38 -7.83 20.35
C ARG A 388 13.08 -7.03 21.43
N PRO A 389 14.16 -7.54 22.04
CA PRO A 389 14.92 -6.74 22.99
C PRO A 389 15.35 -5.45 22.27
N VAL A 390 14.83 -4.33 22.76
CA VAL A 390 15.21 -2.99 22.31
C VAL A 390 16.71 -2.88 22.59
N ARG A 391 17.53 -2.79 21.56
CA ARG A 391 18.92 -2.34 21.73
C ARG A 391 18.83 -0.90 22.23
N GLY A 392 18.92 -0.74 23.55
CA GLY A 392 18.89 0.54 24.20
C GLY A 392 20.03 1.43 23.68
N GLN A 393 19.66 2.64 23.33
CA GLN A 393 20.60 3.75 23.22
C GLN A 393 21.18 4.02 24.59
N GLY A 394 22.51 3.86 24.72
CA GLY A 394 23.39 4.59 25.60
C GLY A 394 23.10 4.66 27.10
N SER A 395 23.63 3.72 27.86
CA SER A 395 24.23 4.00 29.18
C SER A 395 25.51 3.14 29.29
N PRO A 396 26.62 3.66 29.85
CA PRO A 396 27.86 2.92 29.92
C PRO A 396 27.72 1.72 30.87
N PRO A 397 28.30 0.55 30.54
CA PRO A 397 28.17 -0.64 31.39
C PRO A 397 29.07 -0.52 32.60
N SER A 398 28.46 -0.66 33.79
CA SER A 398 29.19 -1.04 35.01
C SER A 398 29.62 -2.51 34.91
N PRO A 399 30.80 -2.86 35.38
CA PRO A 399 31.38 -4.18 35.16
C PRO A 399 30.98 -5.14 36.26
N THR A 400 30.07 -6.09 36.00
CA THR A 400 30.02 -7.38 36.72
C THR A 400 29.13 -8.38 35.96
N GLY A 401 29.66 -9.57 35.67
CA GLY A 401 28.89 -10.76 35.36
C GLY A 401 28.94 -11.24 33.91
N GLU A 402 29.77 -12.20 33.66
CA GLU A 402 29.94 -12.96 32.42
C GLU A 402 28.63 -13.46 31.80
N GLN A 403 28.35 -13.01 30.55
CA GLN A 403 27.68 -13.86 29.56
C GLN A 403 28.17 -13.49 28.15
N LYS A 404 29.04 -14.36 27.63
CA LYS A 404 29.52 -14.37 26.25
C LYS A 404 28.38 -14.77 25.33
N THR A 405 27.91 -13.87 24.46
CA THR A 405 27.22 -14.28 23.22
C THR A 405 27.26 -13.17 22.17
N ALA A 406 27.51 -13.56 20.95
CA ALA A 406 27.52 -12.85 19.68
C ALA A 406 28.80 -12.10 19.34
N ALA A 407 29.54 -12.69 18.42
CA ALA A 407 30.68 -12.07 17.74
C ALA A 407 30.27 -10.73 17.12
N ALA A 408 30.62 -9.63 17.77
CA ALA A 408 30.63 -8.33 17.15
C ALA A 408 31.73 -8.35 16.07
N LEU A 409 31.39 -8.05 14.84
CA LEU A 409 32.36 -7.73 13.78
C LEU A 409 33.24 -6.60 14.33
N ARG A 410 34.50 -6.90 14.53
CA ARG A 410 35.50 -5.93 15.01
C ARG A 410 35.72 -4.86 13.96
N PRO A 411 36.18 -3.64 14.34
CA PRO A 411 36.40 -2.55 13.39
C PRO A 411 37.36 -2.94 12.28
N VAL A 412 37.05 -2.52 11.08
CA VAL A 412 37.82 -2.78 9.86
C VAL A 412 39.17 -2.10 9.96
N GLY A 413 40.27 -2.88 9.84
CA GLY A 413 41.64 -2.35 9.74
C GLY A 413 42.63 -2.81 10.82
N GLU A 414 42.20 -3.54 11.88
CA GLU A 414 43.12 -3.98 12.95
C GLU A 414 43.93 -5.26 12.64
N LYS A 415 43.44 -6.10 11.71
CA LYS A 415 44.12 -7.35 11.30
C LYS A 415 44.02 -7.57 9.80
N PRO A 416 45.00 -8.27 9.19
CA PRO A 416 44.92 -8.73 7.82
C PRO A 416 43.66 -9.61 7.58
N PHE A 417 43.07 -9.55 6.39
CA PHE A 417 41.85 -10.32 6.04
C PHE A 417 41.98 -11.81 6.33
N ARG A 418 43.19 -12.39 6.10
CA ARG A 418 43.47 -13.79 6.35
C ARG A 418 43.30 -14.18 7.83
N ASP A 419 43.79 -13.33 8.73
CA ASP A 419 43.70 -13.58 10.17
C ASP A 419 42.28 -13.47 10.69
N LEU A 420 41.44 -12.61 10.08
CA LEU A 420 40.03 -12.49 10.39
C LEU A 420 39.23 -13.73 9.93
N VAL A 421 39.57 -14.28 8.78
CA VAL A 421 38.96 -15.52 8.29
C VAL A 421 39.34 -16.72 9.19
N ASP A 422 40.64 -16.81 9.56
CA ASP A 422 41.16 -17.87 10.45
C ASP A 422 40.50 -17.80 11.85
N ASP A 423 40.31 -16.59 12.40
CA ASP A 423 39.61 -16.36 13.68
C ASP A 423 38.13 -16.80 13.58
N ALA A 424 37.44 -16.47 12.51
CA ALA A 424 36.05 -16.86 12.28
C ALA A 424 35.89 -18.39 12.08
N GLU A 425 36.76 -19.01 11.27
CA GLU A 425 36.78 -20.47 11.08
C GLU A 425 37.05 -21.21 12.39
N ARG A 426 37.97 -20.71 13.20
CA ARG A 426 38.29 -21.25 14.52
C ARG A 426 37.08 -21.22 15.45
N GLU A 427 36.36 -20.11 15.47
CA GLU A 427 35.18 -19.97 16.32
C GLU A 427 34.06 -20.93 15.89
N ILE A 428 33.81 -21.06 14.59
CA ILE A 428 32.81 -22.01 14.05
C ILE A 428 33.15 -23.45 14.44
N ILE A 429 34.41 -23.88 14.24
CA ILE A 429 34.86 -25.24 14.57
C ILE A 429 34.71 -25.50 16.07
N LEU A 430 35.14 -24.56 16.94
CA LEU A 430 35.01 -24.73 18.40
C LEU A 430 33.57 -24.82 18.87
N ARG A 431 32.67 -23.99 18.33
CA ARG A 431 31.24 -24.06 18.63
C ARG A 431 30.63 -25.38 18.19
N THR A 432 30.99 -25.88 17.01
CA THR A 432 30.46 -27.18 16.51
C THR A 432 31.01 -28.36 17.32
N LEU A 433 32.27 -28.31 17.75
CA LEU A 433 32.83 -29.34 18.65
C LEU A 433 32.13 -29.31 20.02
N ALA A 434 31.87 -28.15 20.59
CA ALA A 434 31.13 -28.01 21.84
C ALA A 434 29.67 -28.57 21.69
N PHE A 435 29.01 -28.30 20.58
CA PHE A 435 27.66 -28.82 20.28
C PHE A 435 27.64 -30.33 20.14
N THR A 436 28.68 -30.93 19.49
CA THR A 436 28.81 -32.37 19.28
C THR A 436 29.52 -33.11 20.44
N ARG A 437 29.71 -32.45 21.58
CA ARG A 437 30.41 -32.97 22.76
C ARG A 437 31.79 -33.59 22.40
N ASP A 438 32.59 -32.80 21.66
CA ASP A 438 33.92 -33.17 21.17
C ASP A 438 33.96 -34.34 20.18
N ASN A 439 32.85 -34.74 19.60
CA ASN A 439 32.80 -35.74 18.52
C ASN A 439 33.19 -35.11 17.19
N ALA A 440 34.50 -35.20 16.82
CA ALA A 440 35.05 -34.60 15.63
C ALA A 440 34.48 -35.19 14.31
N THR A 441 33.97 -36.42 14.32
CA THR A 441 33.35 -37.05 13.14
C THR A 441 31.98 -36.44 12.87
N GLU A 442 31.18 -36.25 13.90
CA GLU A 442 29.88 -35.63 13.81
C GLU A 442 30.00 -34.14 13.52
N ALA A 443 30.99 -33.47 14.10
CA ALA A 443 31.28 -32.04 13.81
C ALA A 443 31.67 -31.83 12.33
N ALA A 444 32.49 -32.71 11.76
CA ALA A 444 32.83 -32.64 10.34
C ALA A 444 31.61 -32.81 9.45
N ARG A 445 30.69 -33.78 9.80
CA ARG A 445 29.45 -34.01 9.09
C ARG A 445 28.52 -32.80 9.14
N LEU A 446 28.35 -32.15 10.30
CA LEU A 446 27.52 -30.96 10.47
C LEU A 446 28.03 -29.73 9.70
N LEU A 447 29.35 -29.67 9.49
CA LEU A 447 29.97 -28.59 8.71
C LEU A 447 30.16 -28.92 7.22
N ASP A 448 29.60 -30.04 6.77
CA ASP A 448 29.75 -30.57 5.40
C ASP A 448 31.21 -30.64 4.92
N LEU A 449 32.10 -31.05 5.84
CA LEU A 449 33.53 -31.19 5.58
C LEU A 449 33.94 -32.65 5.60
N GLU A 450 34.80 -33.06 4.64
CA GLU A 450 35.44 -34.36 4.69
C GLU A 450 36.29 -34.49 5.96
N ARG A 451 36.21 -35.63 6.66
CA ARG A 451 36.88 -35.87 7.93
C ARG A 451 38.39 -35.53 7.90
N GLY A 452 39.05 -35.89 6.81
CA GLY A 452 40.49 -35.58 6.63
C GLY A 452 40.79 -34.06 6.51
N HIS A 453 39.90 -33.34 5.83
CA HIS A 453 39.96 -31.91 5.67
C HIS A 453 39.66 -31.18 6.99
N PHE A 454 38.69 -31.61 7.75
CA PHE A 454 38.36 -31.07 9.06
C PHE A 454 39.53 -31.16 10.04
N TYR A 455 40.21 -32.30 10.12
CA TYR A 455 41.41 -32.45 10.96
C TYR A 455 42.59 -31.61 10.49
N LYS A 456 42.79 -31.42 9.17
CA LYS A 456 43.80 -30.50 8.65
C LYS A 456 43.51 -29.05 9.05
N LYS A 457 42.26 -28.58 8.96
CA LYS A 457 41.82 -27.24 9.40
C LYS A 457 42.02 -27.08 10.91
N MET A 458 41.61 -28.04 11.73
CA MET A 458 41.83 -27.97 13.18
C MET A 458 43.33 -27.80 13.51
N LYS A 459 44.19 -28.55 12.84
CA LYS A 459 45.65 -28.45 13.03
C LYS A 459 46.18 -27.06 12.58
N ALA A 460 45.76 -26.57 11.44
CA ALA A 460 46.15 -25.26 10.93
C ALA A 460 45.75 -24.09 11.85
N LEU A 461 44.55 -24.19 12.44
CA LEU A 461 43.98 -23.19 13.36
C LEU A 461 44.39 -23.40 14.83
N GLY A 462 45.33 -24.32 15.13
CA GLY A 462 45.86 -24.57 16.49
C GLY A 462 44.85 -25.16 17.48
N ILE A 463 43.79 -25.87 16.99
CA ILE A 463 42.80 -26.49 17.82
C ILE A 463 43.30 -27.90 18.18
N ARG A 464 43.43 -28.26 19.49
CA ARG A 464 43.89 -29.54 19.96
C ARG A 464 42.82 -30.63 19.68
N ARG A 465 43.24 -31.84 19.31
CA ARG A 465 42.36 -32.99 19.15
C ARG A 465 41.62 -33.27 20.45
N PRO A 466 40.27 -33.50 20.42
CA PRO A 466 39.55 -34.05 21.57
C PRO A 466 40.14 -35.43 21.88
N ARG A 467 40.39 -35.72 23.16
CA ARG A 467 40.77 -37.09 23.61
C ARG A 467 39.59 -38.00 23.38
N ALA A 468 39.77 -39.05 22.64
CA ALA A 468 38.79 -40.13 22.51
C ALA A 468 38.52 -40.68 23.93
N GLN A 469 37.30 -40.52 24.43
CA GLN A 469 36.82 -41.25 25.59
C GLN A 469 36.65 -42.70 25.13
N THR A 470 37.54 -43.59 25.60
CA THR A 470 37.32 -45.04 25.57
C THR A 470 36.15 -45.36 26.52
N PRO A 471 35.17 -46.16 26.10
CA PRO A 471 34.16 -46.65 27.04
C PRO A 471 34.83 -47.56 28.07
N ASP A 472 34.62 -47.32 29.35
CA ASP A 472 34.97 -48.21 30.45
C ASP A 472 34.34 -49.59 30.24
N ALA A 473 35.24 -50.61 30.13
CA ALA A 473 34.89 -52.00 30.28
C ALA A 473 35.01 -52.36 31.75
N ALA A 474 33.87 -52.49 32.42
CA ALA A 474 33.78 -53.12 33.73
C ALA A 474 33.31 -54.57 33.60
N GLY A 475 34.08 -55.50 34.13
CA GLY A 475 33.56 -56.66 34.77
C GLY A 475 33.91 -58.04 34.22
N ALA A 476 34.71 -58.75 35.03
CA ALA A 476 34.75 -60.19 35.31
C ALA A 476 35.34 -61.14 34.25
N ASP A 477 36.15 -62.04 34.52
CA ASP A 477 36.62 -62.84 35.61
C ASP A 477 37.25 -64.16 34.98
N SER A 478 38.36 -64.64 35.62
CA SER A 478 38.91 -66.02 35.61
C SER A 478 39.36 -66.67 34.32
N GLY A 479 40.63 -66.88 34.28
CA GLY A 479 41.64 -67.77 33.84
C GLY A 479 41.27 -69.27 33.48
N PRO A 480 42.22 -70.16 33.32
CA PRO A 480 43.60 -70.05 32.83
C PRO A 480 43.94 -71.03 31.67
N ASP A 481 45.14 -70.94 31.18
CA ASP A 481 46.09 -72.02 30.85
C ASP A 481 46.21 -72.52 29.39
N GLU A 482 47.45 -72.75 29.05
CA GLU A 482 48.11 -73.62 28.10
C GLU A 482 47.97 -73.34 26.58
N GLY A 483 49.05 -73.09 25.97
CA GLY A 483 49.91 -74.05 25.30
C GLY A 483 50.37 -73.56 23.93
N ALA A 484 51.66 -73.40 23.86
CA ALA A 484 52.60 -73.74 22.79
C ALA A 484 52.21 -73.61 21.29
N GLY A 485 53.12 -73.00 20.56
CA GLY A 485 53.35 -73.43 19.21
C GLY A 485 53.58 -72.34 18.17
N SER A 486 54.80 -71.86 18.01
CA SER A 486 55.35 -71.44 16.71
C SER A 486 55.64 -72.73 15.88
N PRO A 487 55.99 -72.70 14.61
CA PRO A 487 56.25 -71.55 13.68
C PRO A 487 55.77 -71.80 12.20
N GLU A 488 56.22 -70.88 11.37
CA GLU A 488 56.61 -70.98 9.92
C GLU A 488 55.55 -70.99 8.79
N SER A 489 55.81 -70.09 7.89
CA SER A 489 56.02 -70.20 6.42
C SER A 489 54.81 -70.49 5.53
N ILE A 490 54.39 -69.68 4.70
CA ILE A 490 54.78 -69.39 3.31
C ILE A 490 54.00 -68.10 2.84
#